data_468661eec770acf12ebbadc4a5428d1c
#
_entry.id   468661eec770acf12ebbadc4a5428d1c
#
_cell.length_a   1.000
_cell.length_b   1.000
_cell.length_c   1.000
_cell.angle_alpha   90.00
_cell.angle_beta   90.00
_cell.angle_gamma   90.00
#
_symmetry.space_group_name_H-M   'P 1'
#
loop_
_entity.id
_entity.type
_entity.pdbx_description
1 polymer ?
#
loop_
_entity_poly.entity_id
_entity_poly.type
_entity_poly.pdbx_seq_one_letter_code
_entity_poly.pdbx_strand_id
1 'polypeptide(L)'
;IDYPLPYVRWTEKRNMQAFQNLISTKKIDIGYLTTHEFNFDNAKAAFDLVVSKTEPFTGIALKYSTNKVANKSKIVTSEYKKSGKINISFIGAGSYAQGNLLPNIPKINDVTRLGVLTNTGTTSKRVAEKFKFQFCATIEADVLDDKTNTVFIATRHDTHGAYVLKSLHANKNVFVEKPLCLLESELKEIIAAQAKAKKAIMVGFNRRFSPLTTKLKKALGNNPMTMLYRINAGAIPSDHWIQDLEIGGGRVLGEVCHFIDYLTYINGSNPVKLSAFSLTNANKLNDTLNILIQFKN
;
A
#
# COMPACT_ATOMS: atom_id res chain seq x y z
N ILE A 1 1.69 2.99 31.12
CA ILE A 1 2.24 2.55 32.41
C ILE A 1 1.29 3.09 33.47
N ASP A 2 0.79 2.20 34.37
CA ASP A 2 -0.07 2.60 35.48
C ASP A 2 0.73 2.59 36.79
N TYR A 3 0.33 3.41 37.77
CA TYR A 3 1.02 3.47 39.05
C TYR A 3 0.65 2.25 39.93
N PRO A 4 1.56 1.74 40.78
CA PRO A 4 1.26 0.66 41.69
C PRO A 4 0.14 1.03 42.66
N LEU A 5 -0.84 0.13 42.84
CA LEU A 5 -2.05 0.39 43.63
C LEU A 5 -1.78 0.83 45.10
N PRO A 6 -0.76 0.31 45.80
CA PRO A 6 -0.46 0.71 47.16
C PRO A 6 -0.03 2.18 47.28
N TYR A 7 0.54 2.77 46.21
CA TYR A 7 1.04 4.14 46.23
C TYR A 7 0.05 5.15 45.68
N VAL A 8 -0.68 4.75 44.59
CA VAL A 8 -1.67 5.62 43.95
C VAL A 8 -2.93 4.77 43.67
N ARG A 9 -3.91 4.95 44.58
CA ARG A 9 -5.16 4.17 44.45
C ARG A 9 -5.99 4.57 43.25
N TRP A 10 -6.06 5.86 42.96
CA TRP A 10 -6.89 6.43 41.90
C TRP A 10 -6.01 7.09 40.84
N THR A 11 -6.07 6.56 39.63
CA THR A 11 -5.51 7.18 38.43
C THR A 11 -6.67 7.43 37.46
N GLU A 12 -6.48 8.24 36.42
CA GLU A 12 -7.52 8.47 35.41
C GLU A 12 -8.07 7.15 34.87
N LYS A 13 -7.19 6.17 34.58
CA LYS A 13 -7.60 4.82 34.12
C LYS A 13 -8.50 4.13 35.14
N ARG A 14 -8.14 4.14 36.41
CA ARG A 14 -8.93 3.47 37.47
C ARG A 14 -10.24 4.20 37.76
N ASN A 15 -10.25 5.54 37.66
CA ASN A 15 -11.49 6.31 37.73
C ASN A 15 -12.44 5.94 36.60
N MET A 16 -11.95 5.85 35.38
CA MET A 16 -12.74 5.40 34.20
C MET A 16 -13.26 3.97 34.40
N GLN A 17 -12.42 3.04 34.87
CA GLN A 17 -12.82 1.67 35.14
C GLN A 17 -13.89 1.59 36.25
N ALA A 18 -13.72 2.36 37.34
CA ALA A 18 -14.70 2.42 38.46
C ALA A 18 -16.04 2.96 37.95
N PHE A 19 -16.03 4.01 37.15
CA PHE A 19 -17.25 4.60 36.60
C PHE A 19 -17.97 3.62 35.66
N GLN A 20 -17.22 2.95 34.76
CA GLN A 20 -17.78 1.91 33.88
C GLN A 20 -18.38 0.74 34.67
N ASN A 21 -17.72 0.34 35.77
CA ASN A 21 -18.24 -0.71 36.64
C ASN A 21 -19.55 -0.30 37.34
N LEU A 22 -19.65 0.96 37.76
CA LEU A 22 -20.90 1.48 38.36
C LEU A 22 -22.05 1.46 37.35
N ILE A 23 -21.79 1.79 36.08
CA ILE A 23 -22.79 1.74 35.02
C ILE A 23 -23.16 0.27 34.73
N SER A 24 -22.18 -0.60 34.52
CA SER A 24 -22.41 -2.02 34.16
C SER A 24 -23.17 -2.79 35.26
N THR A 25 -22.94 -2.44 36.51
CA THR A 25 -23.65 -3.00 37.68
C THR A 25 -24.96 -2.26 37.99
N LYS A 26 -25.41 -1.34 37.13
CA LYS A 26 -26.64 -0.55 37.29
C LYS A 26 -26.73 0.26 38.58
N LYS A 27 -25.60 0.59 39.20
CA LYS A 27 -25.55 1.46 40.40
C LYS A 27 -25.68 2.93 40.03
N ILE A 28 -25.38 3.30 38.79
CA ILE A 28 -25.57 4.63 38.22
C ILE A 28 -26.31 4.47 36.90
N ASP A 29 -27.38 5.22 36.72
CA ASP A 29 -28.05 5.39 35.44
C ASP A 29 -27.62 6.72 34.83
N ILE A 30 -27.09 6.69 33.61
CA ILE A 30 -26.67 7.89 32.86
C ILE A 30 -27.55 8.12 31.63
N GLY A 31 -28.64 7.36 31.45
CA GLY A 31 -29.53 7.48 30.29
C GLY A 31 -30.09 8.87 30.10
N TYR A 32 -30.40 9.59 31.20
CA TYR A 32 -30.93 10.96 31.19
C TYR A 32 -29.96 11.99 30.60
N LEU A 33 -28.66 11.66 30.54
CA LEU A 33 -27.66 12.52 29.92
C LEU A 33 -27.76 12.55 28.39
N THR A 34 -28.36 11.55 27.78
CA THR A 34 -28.60 11.53 26.34
C THR A 34 -29.92 12.25 26.06
N THR A 35 -29.84 13.51 25.73
CA THR A 35 -31.03 14.35 25.48
C THR A 35 -31.53 14.25 24.06
N HIS A 36 -30.65 13.92 23.11
CA HIS A 36 -30.98 13.83 21.69
C HIS A 36 -30.37 12.59 21.06
N GLU A 37 -31.13 11.95 20.20
CA GLU A 37 -30.68 10.80 19.40
C GLU A 37 -30.97 11.05 17.92
N PHE A 38 -29.95 10.92 17.09
CA PHE A 38 -30.08 11.03 15.64
C PHE A 38 -29.64 9.73 14.98
N ASN A 39 -30.34 9.31 13.94
CA ASN A 39 -29.83 8.29 13.07
C ASN A 39 -28.57 8.80 12.35
N PHE A 40 -27.56 7.96 12.13
CA PHE A 40 -26.32 8.35 11.47
C PHE A 40 -26.54 9.01 10.10
N ASP A 41 -27.56 8.59 9.37
CA ASP A 41 -27.92 9.22 8.08
C ASP A 41 -28.32 10.68 8.21
N ASN A 42 -28.73 11.09 9.41
CA ASN A 42 -29.10 12.47 9.73
C ASN A 42 -28.07 13.15 10.67
N ALA A 43 -26.84 12.67 10.68
CA ALA A 43 -25.76 13.20 11.55
C ALA A 43 -25.54 14.71 11.34
N LYS A 44 -25.78 15.22 10.12
CA LYS A 44 -25.69 16.68 9.86
C LYS A 44 -26.57 17.48 10.77
N ALA A 45 -27.84 17.07 11.01
CA ALA A 45 -28.75 17.78 11.90
C ALA A 45 -28.24 17.77 13.36
N ALA A 46 -27.61 16.68 13.82
CA ALA A 46 -26.96 16.63 15.12
C ALA A 46 -25.83 17.68 15.26
N PHE A 47 -24.98 17.80 14.24
CA PHE A 47 -23.93 18.83 14.22
C PHE A 47 -24.48 20.24 14.08
N ASP A 48 -25.51 20.45 13.28
CA ASP A 48 -26.18 21.75 13.14
C ASP A 48 -26.75 22.22 14.51
N LEU A 49 -27.35 21.28 15.29
CA LEU A 49 -27.81 21.57 16.65
C LEU A 49 -26.67 22.01 17.57
N VAL A 50 -25.52 21.31 17.53
CA VAL A 50 -24.34 21.69 18.37
C VAL A 50 -23.84 23.07 18.01
N VAL A 51 -23.80 23.40 16.72
CA VAL A 51 -23.29 24.70 16.23
C VAL A 51 -24.27 25.82 16.48
N SER A 52 -25.55 25.63 16.16
CA SER A 52 -26.59 26.66 16.21
C SER A 52 -27.15 26.89 17.64
N LYS A 53 -27.04 25.88 18.52
CA LYS A 53 -27.56 25.90 19.89
C LYS A 53 -29.03 26.33 19.94
N THR A 54 -29.84 25.89 19.02
CA THR A 54 -31.26 26.24 18.88
C THR A 54 -32.11 25.74 20.05
N GLU A 55 -31.65 24.68 20.72
CA GLU A 55 -32.27 24.14 21.92
C GLU A 55 -31.22 23.61 22.91
N PRO A 56 -31.52 23.50 24.22
CA PRO A 56 -30.60 22.96 25.23
C PRO A 56 -30.33 21.47 24.96
N PHE A 57 -29.06 21.07 25.06
CA PHE A 57 -28.66 19.65 25.00
C PHE A 57 -27.56 19.35 26.04
N THR A 58 -27.51 18.09 26.52
CA THR A 58 -26.42 17.58 27.36
C THR A 58 -25.60 16.57 26.60
N GLY A 59 -26.23 15.51 26.12
CA GLY A 59 -25.59 14.48 25.32
C GLY A 59 -26.36 14.24 24.01
N ILE A 60 -25.64 14.16 22.93
CA ILE A 60 -26.19 13.82 21.60
C ILE A 60 -25.59 12.50 21.15
N ALA A 61 -26.42 11.50 20.90
CA ALA A 61 -26.01 10.19 20.42
C ALA A 61 -26.37 10.00 18.93
N LEU A 62 -25.43 9.42 18.18
CA LEU A 62 -25.68 8.97 16.82
C LEU A 62 -25.94 7.46 16.82
N LYS A 63 -27.13 7.05 16.37
CA LYS A 63 -27.50 5.64 16.21
C LYS A 63 -27.06 5.11 14.85
N TYR A 64 -26.23 4.07 14.86
CA TYR A 64 -25.82 3.36 13.66
C TYR A 64 -26.74 2.17 13.41
N SER A 65 -27.19 2.00 12.18
CA SER A 65 -27.89 0.79 11.77
C SER A 65 -26.89 -0.36 11.67
N THR A 66 -27.02 -1.37 12.53
CA THR A 66 -26.20 -2.59 12.50
C THR A 66 -26.50 -3.49 11.31
N ASN A 67 -27.65 -3.30 10.66
CA ASN A 67 -28.11 -4.11 9.52
C ASN A 67 -27.84 -3.46 8.16
N LYS A 68 -27.15 -2.31 8.13
CA LYS A 68 -26.85 -1.61 6.89
C LYS A 68 -25.62 -2.24 6.24
N VAL A 69 -25.85 -3.14 5.29
CA VAL A 69 -24.80 -3.61 4.39
C VAL A 69 -24.35 -2.41 3.54
N ALA A 70 -23.04 -2.18 3.48
CA ALA A 70 -22.48 -1.15 2.59
C ALA A 70 -22.81 -1.53 1.13
N ASN A 71 -23.85 -0.93 0.56
CA ASN A 71 -24.43 -1.32 -0.73
C ASN A 71 -23.61 -0.86 -1.94
N LYS A 72 -22.52 -0.12 -1.77
CA LYS A 72 -21.71 0.38 -2.89
C LYS A 72 -20.24 0.10 -2.64
N SER A 73 -19.73 -0.90 -3.35
CA SER A 73 -18.28 -1.17 -3.43
C SER A 73 -17.53 -0.12 -4.27
N LYS A 74 -18.27 0.57 -5.16
CA LYS A 74 -17.74 1.54 -6.13
C LYS A 74 -18.47 2.87 -6.02
N ILE A 75 -17.72 3.97 -5.89
CA ILE A 75 -18.24 5.33 -5.89
C ILE A 75 -17.62 6.09 -7.07
N VAL A 76 -18.48 6.63 -7.96
CA VAL A 76 -18.04 7.48 -9.08
C VAL A 76 -17.67 8.86 -8.51
N THR A 77 -16.46 9.33 -8.82
CA THR A 77 -15.89 10.59 -8.32
C THR A 77 -15.79 11.67 -9.39
N SER A 78 -15.93 11.28 -10.67
CA SER A 78 -15.99 12.22 -11.80
C SER A 78 -16.81 11.62 -12.93
N GLU A 79 -17.31 12.47 -13.84
CA GLU A 79 -18.00 12.00 -15.02
C GLU A 79 -17.14 11.04 -15.86
N TYR A 80 -17.79 9.98 -16.37
CA TYR A 80 -17.15 9.01 -17.25
C TYR A 80 -16.73 9.70 -18.55
N LYS A 81 -15.48 10.09 -18.67
CA LYS A 81 -14.91 10.50 -19.95
C LYS A 81 -14.70 9.27 -20.83
N LYS A 82 -14.84 9.45 -22.14
CA LYS A 82 -14.54 8.41 -23.14
C LYS A 82 -13.17 7.81 -22.82
N SER A 83 -13.07 6.48 -22.68
CA SER A 83 -11.83 5.81 -22.32
C SER A 83 -10.77 5.99 -23.40
N GLY A 84 -9.54 6.32 -22.99
CA GLY A 84 -8.38 6.30 -23.86
C GLY A 84 -7.96 4.87 -24.23
N LYS A 85 -6.86 4.73 -24.96
CA LYS A 85 -6.28 3.41 -25.31
C LYS A 85 -5.73 2.69 -24.07
N ILE A 86 -5.25 3.45 -23.07
CA ILE A 86 -4.63 2.95 -21.84
C ILE A 86 -5.53 3.36 -20.66
N ASN A 87 -6.19 2.38 -20.10
CA ASN A 87 -7.12 2.57 -18.97
C ASN A 87 -6.48 1.99 -17.70
N ILE A 88 -6.07 2.88 -16.80
CA ILE A 88 -5.27 2.55 -15.63
C ILE A 88 -6.15 2.48 -14.39
N SER A 89 -6.03 1.38 -13.65
CA SER A 89 -6.51 1.30 -12.27
C SER A 89 -5.36 1.05 -11.29
N PHE A 90 -5.50 1.56 -10.06
CA PHE A 90 -4.50 1.41 -8.99
C PHE A 90 -5.02 0.50 -7.88
N ILE A 91 -4.19 -0.43 -7.45
CA ILE A 91 -4.33 -1.20 -6.22
C ILE A 91 -3.20 -0.78 -5.29
N GLY A 92 -3.56 -0.09 -4.20
CA GLY A 92 -2.61 0.60 -3.35
C GLY A 92 -2.25 2.00 -3.87
N ALA A 93 -2.32 2.99 -3.00
CA ALA A 93 -1.94 4.37 -3.29
C ALA A 93 -1.40 5.04 -2.01
N GLY A 94 -0.36 4.43 -1.43
CA GLY A 94 0.37 4.95 -0.29
C GLY A 94 1.20 6.19 -0.63
N SER A 95 2.00 6.67 0.33
CA SER A 95 2.82 7.88 0.18
C SER A 95 3.73 7.82 -1.03
N TYR A 96 4.37 6.68 -1.29
CA TYR A 96 5.24 6.50 -2.44
C TYR A 96 4.49 6.65 -3.78
N ALA A 97 3.35 5.99 -3.93
CA ALA A 97 2.55 6.08 -5.14
C ALA A 97 2.03 7.51 -5.37
N GLN A 98 1.58 8.18 -4.31
CA GLN A 98 1.09 9.56 -4.39
C GLN A 98 2.20 10.58 -4.67
N GLY A 99 3.41 10.35 -4.19
CA GLY A 99 4.56 11.25 -4.41
C GLY A 99 5.32 10.99 -5.71
N ASN A 100 5.39 9.74 -6.16
CA ASN A 100 6.31 9.36 -7.24
C ASN A 100 5.63 8.71 -8.46
N LEU A 101 4.55 7.95 -8.30
CA LEU A 101 3.91 7.29 -9.45
C LEU A 101 2.80 8.16 -10.05
N LEU A 102 1.80 8.51 -9.26
CA LEU A 102 0.61 9.22 -9.71
C LEU A 102 0.88 10.59 -10.38
N PRO A 103 1.82 11.42 -9.87
CA PRO A 103 2.16 12.68 -10.53
C PRO A 103 2.80 12.49 -11.90
N ASN A 104 3.50 11.37 -12.11
CA ASN A 104 4.26 11.08 -13.33
C ASN A 104 3.48 10.30 -14.39
N ILE A 105 2.22 9.93 -14.12
CA ILE A 105 1.35 9.36 -15.17
C ILE A 105 1.06 10.44 -16.21
N PRO A 106 1.34 10.18 -17.50
CA PRO A 106 1.12 11.15 -18.56
C PRO A 106 -0.30 11.69 -18.59
N LYS A 107 -0.43 13.00 -18.78
CA LYS A 107 -1.73 13.69 -18.93
C LYS A 107 -2.03 13.85 -20.43
N ILE A 108 -2.16 12.73 -21.12
CA ILE A 108 -2.47 12.68 -22.55
C ILE A 108 -3.83 12.01 -22.77
N ASN A 109 -4.48 12.31 -23.90
CA ASN A 109 -5.82 11.80 -24.19
C ASN A 109 -5.92 10.28 -24.27
N ASP A 110 -4.80 9.59 -24.53
CA ASP A 110 -4.76 8.14 -24.64
C ASP A 110 -4.72 7.43 -23.25
N VAL A 111 -4.47 8.17 -22.17
CA VAL A 111 -4.38 7.60 -20.80
C VAL A 111 -5.56 8.06 -19.95
N THR A 112 -6.31 7.10 -19.45
CA THR A 112 -7.45 7.32 -18.55
C THR A 112 -7.17 6.72 -17.17
N ARG A 113 -7.31 7.50 -16.11
CA ARG A 113 -7.28 7.03 -14.73
C ARG A 113 -8.68 6.57 -14.34
N LEU A 114 -8.91 5.25 -14.36
CA LEU A 114 -10.23 4.68 -14.11
C LEU A 114 -10.53 4.58 -12.62
N GLY A 115 -9.90 3.62 -11.95
CA GLY A 115 -10.23 3.26 -10.59
C GLY A 115 -9.05 3.28 -9.63
N VAL A 116 -9.32 3.49 -8.35
CA VAL A 116 -8.35 3.31 -7.29
C VAL A 116 -8.96 2.55 -6.11
N LEU A 117 -8.23 1.54 -5.67
CA LEU A 117 -8.49 0.73 -4.48
C LEU A 117 -7.37 0.94 -3.49
N THR A 118 -7.70 1.26 -2.24
CA THR A 118 -6.75 1.29 -1.13
C THR A 118 -7.33 0.53 0.06
N ASN A 119 -6.55 0.41 1.13
CA ASN A 119 -6.95 -0.35 2.32
C ASN A 119 -8.25 0.15 2.99
N THR A 120 -8.61 1.42 2.79
CA THR A 120 -9.88 1.98 3.29
C THR A 120 -10.61 2.77 2.22
N GLY A 121 -11.94 2.70 2.21
CA GLY A 121 -12.77 3.45 1.27
C GLY A 121 -12.56 4.97 1.36
N THR A 122 -12.32 5.49 2.55
CA THR A 122 -12.03 6.92 2.78
C THR A 122 -10.74 7.35 2.07
N THR A 123 -9.68 6.55 2.19
CA THR A 123 -8.43 6.82 1.49
C THR A 123 -8.59 6.67 -0.02
N SER A 124 -9.31 5.64 -0.49
CA SER A 124 -9.62 5.46 -1.92
C SER A 124 -10.34 6.69 -2.49
N LYS A 125 -11.36 7.20 -1.80
CA LYS A 125 -12.10 8.39 -2.21
C LYS A 125 -11.21 9.62 -2.29
N ARG A 126 -10.44 9.92 -1.24
CA ARG A 126 -9.52 11.06 -1.20
C ARG A 126 -8.48 11.01 -2.34
N VAL A 127 -7.91 9.84 -2.60
CA VAL A 127 -6.95 9.66 -3.70
C VAL A 127 -7.63 9.82 -5.05
N ALA A 128 -8.84 9.27 -5.22
CA ALA A 128 -9.58 9.41 -6.46
C ALA A 128 -9.87 10.87 -6.81
N GLU A 129 -10.33 11.65 -5.84
CA GLU A 129 -10.60 13.09 -6.00
C GLU A 129 -9.31 13.87 -6.31
N LYS A 130 -8.25 13.66 -5.51
CA LYS A 130 -6.97 14.36 -5.65
C LYS A 130 -6.30 14.12 -7.01
N PHE A 131 -6.30 12.87 -7.49
CA PHE A 131 -5.62 12.47 -8.70
C PHE A 131 -6.55 12.28 -9.91
N LYS A 132 -7.83 12.65 -9.75
CA LYS A 132 -8.85 12.64 -10.81
C LYS A 132 -9.07 11.25 -11.43
N PHE A 133 -9.19 10.23 -10.58
CA PHE A 133 -9.73 8.95 -11.01
C PHE A 133 -11.24 9.07 -11.23
N GLN A 134 -11.78 8.26 -12.11
CA GLN A 134 -13.22 8.27 -12.39
C GLN A 134 -14.02 7.64 -11.25
N PHE A 135 -13.43 6.68 -10.54
CA PHE A 135 -14.08 6.08 -9.36
C PHE A 135 -13.07 5.64 -8.29
N CYS A 136 -13.57 5.49 -7.08
CA CYS A 136 -12.91 4.76 -6.02
C CYS A 136 -13.67 3.46 -5.70
N ALA A 137 -12.93 2.43 -5.28
CA ALA A 137 -13.46 1.11 -4.98
C ALA A 137 -13.04 0.63 -3.58
N THR A 138 -13.77 -0.36 -3.08
CA THR A 138 -13.47 -1.08 -1.83
C THR A 138 -13.23 -2.57 -2.05
N ILE A 139 -13.51 -3.07 -3.26
CA ILE A 139 -13.24 -4.45 -3.66
C ILE A 139 -12.44 -4.50 -4.96
N GLU A 140 -11.65 -5.55 -5.13
CA GLU A 140 -10.74 -5.74 -6.26
C GLU A 140 -11.46 -5.88 -7.60
N ALA A 141 -12.61 -6.55 -7.61
CA ALA A 141 -13.39 -6.79 -8.83
C ALA A 141 -13.74 -5.49 -9.56
N ASP A 142 -13.95 -4.40 -8.81
CA ASP A 142 -14.30 -3.11 -9.40
C ASP A 142 -13.15 -2.45 -10.16
N VAL A 143 -11.90 -2.68 -9.72
CA VAL A 143 -10.69 -2.14 -10.37
C VAL A 143 -10.09 -3.08 -11.41
N LEU A 144 -10.50 -4.34 -11.40
CA LEU A 144 -10.13 -5.36 -12.38
C LEU A 144 -11.20 -5.58 -13.47
N ASP A 145 -12.18 -4.70 -13.55
CA ASP A 145 -13.29 -4.78 -14.52
C ASP A 145 -12.79 -4.71 -15.99
N ASP A 146 -13.67 -5.00 -16.94
CA ASP A 146 -13.32 -5.07 -18.37
C ASP A 146 -12.83 -3.75 -18.95
N LYS A 147 -13.17 -2.62 -18.34
CA LYS A 147 -12.73 -1.30 -18.78
C LYS A 147 -11.27 -1.02 -18.45
N THR A 148 -10.73 -1.63 -17.38
CA THR A 148 -9.32 -1.57 -17.02
C THR A 148 -8.50 -2.47 -17.93
N ASN A 149 -7.43 -1.97 -18.51
CA ASN A 149 -6.48 -2.79 -19.26
C ASN A 149 -5.07 -2.82 -18.67
N THR A 150 -4.79 -1.92 -17.74
CA THR A 150 -3.49 -1.80 -17.06
C THR A 150 -3.71 -1.55 -15.58
N VAL A 151 -3.05 -2.35 -14.75
CA VAL A 151 -3.15 -2.26 -13.29
C VAL A 151 -1.80 -1.87 -12.70
N PHE A 152 -1.81 -0.86 -11.85
CA PHE A 152 -0.67 -0.44 -11.04
C PHE A 152 -0.85 -0.97 -9.61
N ILE A 153 0.12 -1.78 -9.15
CA ILE A 153 0.14 -2.37 -7.83
C ILE A 153 1.22 -1.68 -7.00
N ALA A 154 0.81 -0.98 -5.95
CA ALA A 154 1.69 -0.25 -5.04
C ALA A 154 1.22 -0.42 -3.58
N THR A 155 1.09 -1.65 -3.17
CA THR A 155 0.67 -2.11 -1.84
C THR A 155 1.87 -2.44 -0.95
N ARG A 156 1.70 -3.21 0.11
CA ARG A 156 2.79 -3.84 0.84
C ARG A 156 3.28 -5.07 0.08
N HIS A 157 4.51 -5.49 0.36
CA HIS A 157 5.23 -6.50 -0.41
C HIS A 157 4.51 -7.86 -0.42
N ASP A 158 3.94 -8.27 0.72
CA ASP A 158 3.20 -9.52 0.91
C ASP A 158 2.00 -9.70 -0.03
N THR A 159 1.45 -8.61 -0.51
CA THR A 159 0.26 -8.66 -1.37
C THR A 159 0.57 -8.53 -2.86
N HIS A 160 1.82 -8.23 -3.23
CA HIS A 160 2.20 -7.99 -4.63
C HIS A 160 1.94 -9.22 -5.50
N GLY A 161 2.45 -10.40 -5.10
CA GLY A 161 2.28 -11.64 -5.88
C GLY A 161 0.82 -11.98 -6.16
N ALA A 162 -0.02 -11.91 -5.11
CA ALA A 162 -1.45 -12.19 -5.23
C ALA A 162 -2.16 -11.22 -6.18
N TYR A 163 -1.89 -9.90 -6.10
CA TYR A 163 -2.50 -8.93 -6.99
C TYR A 163 -1.98 -9.02 -8.44
N VAL A 164 -0.72 -9.39 -8.64
CA VAL A 164 -0.18 -9.68 -9.97
C VAL A 164 -0.92 -10.84 -10.60
N LEU A 165 -1.07 -11.96 -9.88
CA LEU A 165 -1.81 -13.14 -10.36
C LEU A 165 -3.26 -12.80 -10.70
N LYS A 166 -3.99 -12.13 -9.81
CA LYS A 166 -5.37 -11.69 -10.05
C LYS A 166 -5.47 -10.81 -11.31
N SER A 167 -4.53 -9.89 -11.49
CA SER A 167 -4.50 -9.00 -12.66
C SER A 167 -4.22 -9.76 -13.95
N LEU A 168 -3.31 -10.73 -13.96
CA LEU A 168 -3.03 -11.58 -15.12
C LEU A 168 -4.22 -12.46 -15.47
N HIS A 169 -4.88 -13.06 -14.48
CA HIS A 169 -6.09 -13.85 -14.69
C HIS A 169 -7.25 -12.99 -15.24
N ALA A 170 -7.32 -11.72 -14.85
CA ALA A 170 -8.24 -10.75 -15.43
C ALA A 170 -7.76 -10.17 -16.77
N ASN A 171 -6.70 -10.73 -17.37
CA ASN A 171 -6.17 -10.34 -18.69
C ASN A 171 -5.69 -8.87 -18.75
N LYS A 172 -5.02 -8.37 -17.69
CA LYS A 172 -4.51 -7.01 -17.58
C LYS A 172 -2.99 -6.95 -17.74
N ASN A 173 -2.48 -5.85 -18.30
CA ASN A 173 -1.08 -5.50 -18.16
C ASN A 173 -0.81 -5.04 -16.72
N VAL A 174 0.37 -5.30 -16.20
CA VAL A 174 0.69 -5.05 -14.79
C VAL A 174 1.96 -4.22 -14.67
N PHE A 175 1.86 -3.13 -13.93
CA PHE A 175 2.99 -2.51 -13.25
C PHE A 175 2.89 -2.88 -11.76
N VAL A 176 3.96 -3.40 -11.20
CA VAL A 176 4.03 -3.72 -9.77
C VAL A 176 5.28 -3.08 -9.16
N GLU A 177 5.12 -2.45 -8.00
CA GLU A 177 6.29 -2.00 -7.24
C GLU A 177 7.15 -3.20 -6.82
N LYS A 178 8.42 -2.93 -6.63
CA LYS A 178 9.37 -3.95 -6.15
C LYS A 178 9.11 -4.30 -4.67
N PRO A 179 9.39 -5.53 -4.23
CA PRO A 179 9.70 -6.72 -5.04
C PRO A 179 8.45 -7.25 -5.76
N LEU A 180 8.64 -8.02 -6.81
CA LEU A 180 7.52 -8.63 -7.55
C LEU A 180 6.65 -9.52 -6.67
N CYS A 181 7.30 -10.30 -5.80
CA CYS A 181 6.68 -11.22 -4.85
C CYS A 181 7.69 -11.54 -3.74
N LEU A 182 7.28 -12.21 -2.67
CA LEU A 182 8.15 -12.61 -1.57
C LEU A 182 8.59 -14.07 -1.66
N LEU A 183 7.79 -14.95 -2.25
CA LEU A 183 8.03 -16.38 -2.29
C LEU A 183 8.40 -16.87 -3.69
N GLU A 184 9.29 -17.87 -3.76
CA GLU A 184 9.65 -18.52 -5.02
C GLU A 184 8.44 -19.26 -5.65
N SER A 185 7.54 -19.79 -4.83
CA SER A 185 6.29 -20.41 -5.29
C SER A 185 5.42 -19.40 -6.05
N GLU A 186 5.23 -18.20 -5.50
CA GLU A 186 4.50 -17.12 -6.17
C GLU A 186 5.16 -16.73 -7.50
N LEU A 187 6.50 -16.66 -7.53
CA LEU A 187 7.23 -16.35 -8.77
C LEU A 187 6.96 -17.39 -9.85
N LYS A 188 6.96 -18.67 -9.51
CA LYS A 188 6.65 -19.77 -10.46
C LYS A 188 5.22 -19.66 -11.00
N GLU A 189 4.26 -19.36 -10.13
CA GLU A 189 2.86 -19.14 -10.53
C GLU A 189 2.70 -17.91 -11.43
N ILE A 190 3.37 -16.81 -11.11
CA ILE A 190 3.36 -15.59 -11.91
C ILE A 190 3.94 -15.85 -13.33
N ILE A 191 5.05 -16.57 -13.42
CA ILE A 191 5.65 -16.92 -14.71
C ILE A 191 4.67 -17.75 -15.57
N ALA A 192 4.04 -18.76 -14.97
CA ALA A 192 3.06 -19.60 -15.65
C ALA A 192 1.82 -18.80 -16.10
N ALA A 193 1.30 -17.93 -15.21
CA ALA A 193 0.14 -17.09 -15.51
C ALA A 193 0.46 -16.06 -16.61
N GLN A 194 1.65 -15.44 -16.57
CA GLN A 194 2.09 -14.48 -17.58
C GLN A 194 2.25 -15.13 -18.96
N ALA A 195 2.84 -16.33 -19.03
CA ALA A 195 2.98 -17.07 -20.29
C ALA A 195 1.61 -17.38 -20.93
N LYS A 196 0.60 -17.71 -20.09
CA LYS A 196 -0.78 -17.96 -20.54
C LYS A 196 -1.51 -16.69 -20.96
N ALA A 197 -1.43 -15.63 -20.15
CA ALA A 197 -2.13 -14.36 -20.40
C ALA A 197 -1.49 -13.55 -21.53
N LYS A 198 -0.20 -13.73 -21.80
CA LYS A 198 0.59 -12.96 -22.79
C LYS A 198 0.49 -11.45 -22.55
N LYS A 199 0.41 -11.04 -21.28
CA LYS A 199 0.37 -9.65 -20.85
C LYS A 199 1.74 -9.18 -20.37
N ALA A 200 1.99 -7.89 -20.50
CA ALA A 200 3.21 -7.29 -20.00
C ALA A 200 3.18 -7.19 -18.47
N ILE A 201 4.31 -7.52 -17.84
CA ILE A 201 4.59 -7.23 -16.44
C ILE A 201 5.80 -6.30 -16.41
N MET A 202 5.70 -5.20 -15.69
CA MET A 202 6.81 -4.31 -15.39
C MET A 202 6.98 -4.21 -13.87
N VAL A 203 8.16 -4.56 -13.38
CA VAL A 203 8.51 -4.37 -11.96
C VAL A 203 9.14 -3.00 -11.78
N GLY A 204 8.78 -2.29 -10.72
CA GLY A 204 9.16 -0.91 -10.42
C GLY A 204 10.63 -0.70 -10.06
N PHE A 205 11.56 -1.29 -10.78
CA PHE A 205 13.00 -1.08 -10.62
C PHE A 205 13.42 0.28 -11.22
N ASN A 206 13.14 1.33 -10.50
CA ASN A 206 13.25 2.71 -10.96
C ASN A 206 14.68 3.21 -11.20
N ARG A 207 15.71 2.63 -10.54
CA ARG A 207 17.10 3.09 -10.61
C ARG A 207 17.68 3.04 -12.02
N ARG A 208 17.29 2.07 -12.84
CA ARG A 208 17.72 1.92 -14.23
C ARG A 208 17.26 3.07 -15.14
N PHE A 209 16.19 3.78 -14.76
CA PHE A 209 15.62 4.89 -15.51
C PHE A 209 16.14 6.27 -15.08
N SER A 210 17.04 6.32 -14.10
CA SER A 210 17.67 7.58 -13.70
C SER A 210 18.45 8.20 -14.88
N PRO A 211 18.35 9.51 -15.11
CA PRO A 211 19.10 10.20 -16.17
C PRO A 211 20.61 9.98 -16.07
N LEU A 212 21.16 9.90 -14.85
CA LEU A 212 22.57 9.60 -14.64
C LEU A 212 22.92 8.16 -15.02
N THR A 213 22.04 7.20 -14.73
CA THR A 213 22.21 5.80 -15.11
C THR A 213 22.27 5.65 -16.64
N THR A 214 21.39 6.35 -17.35
CA THR A 214 21.37 6.33 -18.82
C THR A 214 22.68 6.88 -19.40
N LYS A 215 23.19 7.97 -18.83
CA LYS A 215 24.49 8.55 -19.23
C LYS A 215 25.64 7.58 -18.90
N LEU A 216 25.65 7.00 -17.72
CA LEU A 216 26.67 6.04 -17.30
C LEU A 216 26.72 4.82 -18.22
N LYS A 217 25.56 4.20 -18.48
CA LYS A 217 25.48 3.03 -19.38
C LYS A 217 26.00 3.35 -20.79
N LYS A 218 25.65 4.53 -21.31
CA LYS A 218 26.17 4.97 -22.61
C LYS A 218 27.68 5.15 -22.60
N ALA A 219 28.26 5.71 -21.52
CA ALA A 219 29.69 5.91 -21.39
C ALA A 219 30.48 4.61 -21.23
N LEU A 220 29.95 3.63 -20.48
CA LEU A 220 30.58 2.33 -20.26
C LEU A 220 30.56 1.43 -21.52
N GLY A 221 29.57 1.58 -22.37
CA GLY A 221 29.39 0.70 -23.52
C GLY A 221 29.03 -0.73 -23.14
N ASN A 222 29.49 -1.70 -23.93
CA ASN A 222 29.18 -3.13 -23.75
C ASN A 222 30.44 -3.98 -23.45
N ASN A 223 31.53 -3.37 -23.07
CA ASN A 223 32.76 -4.11 -22.75
C ASN A 223 32.60 -4.88 -21.43
N PRO A 224 33.27 -6.05 -21.30
CA PRO A 224 33.37 -6.74 -20.02
C PRO A 224 33.92 -5.80 -18.93
N MET A 225 33.35 -5.83 -17.75
CA MET A 225 33.72 -4.92 -16.67
C MET A 225 33.65 -5.57 -15.30
N THR A 226 34.49 -5.09 -14.39
CA THR A 226 34.36 -5.36 -12.97
C THR A 226 33.69 -4.16 -12.31
N MET A 227 32.66 -4.43 -11.50
CA MET A 227 31.91 -3.39 -10.81
C MET A 227 31.96 -3.62 -9.30
N LEU A 228 32.16 -2.55 -8.54
CA LEU A 228 31.99 -2.54 -7.09
C LEU A 228 30.87 -1.55 -6.76
N TYR A 229 29.79 -2.06 -6.17
CA TYR A 229 28.66 -1.23 -5.74
C TYR A 229 28.48 -1.34 -4.23
N ARG A 230 28.92 -0.31 -3.52
CA ARG A 230 28.83 -0.24 -2.06
C ARG A 230 27.64 0.61 -1.65
N ILE A 231 26.83 0.07 -0.74
CA ILE A 231 25.64 0.72 -0.20
C ILE A 231 25.76 0.80 1.32
N ASN A 232 25.60 2.00 1.86
CA ASN A 232 25.50 2.26 3.28
C ASN A 232 24.13 2.89 3.53
N ALA A 233 23.10 2.05 3.70
CA ALA A 233 21.72 2.51 3.84
C ALA A 233 21.33 2.85 5.28
N GLY A 234 22.21 2.61 6.26
CA GLY A 234 21.91 2.78 7.69
C GLY A 234 21.05 1.66 8.27
N ALA A 235 20.81 1.72 9.57
CA ALA A 235 19.97 0.76 10.27
C ALA A 235 18.48 1.08 10.08
N ILE A 236 17.67 0.05 9.98
CA ILE A 236 16.20 0.13 10.04
C ILE A 236 15.79 -0.46 11.39
N PRO A 237 14.86 0.18 12.15
CA PRO A 237 14.34 -0.39 13.39
C PRO A 237 13.79 -1.81 13.20
N SER A 238 14.02 -2.67 14.20
CA SER A 238 13.63 -4.09 14.11
C SER A 238 12.11 -4.30 14.03
N ASP A 239 11.32 -3.35 14.52
CA ASP A 239 9.87 -3.32 14.47
C ASP A 239 9.29 -2.70 13.19
N HIS A 240 10.15 -2.22 12.29
CA HIS A 240 9.71 -1.71 11.01
C HIS A 240 9.19 -2.84 10.12
N TRP A 241 8.04 -2.65 9.49
CA TRP A 241 7.32 -3.66 8.70
C TRP A 241 8.19 -4.37 7.63
N ILE A 242 9.23 -3.72 7.09
CA ILE A 242 10.13 -4.32 6.09
C ILE A 242 10.99 -5.44 6.67
N GLN A 243 11.23 -5.41 8.00
CA GLN A 243 11.99 -6.43 8.71
C GLN A 243 11.15 -7.68 9.01
N ASP A 244 9.84 -7.57 8.97
CA ASP A 244 8.93 -8.69 9.04
C ASP A 244 9.05 -9.53 7.76
N LEU A 245 9.43 -10.80 7.90
CA LEU A 245 9.67 -11.68 6.75
C LEU A 245 8.38 -12.03 5.98
N GLU A 246 7.23 -12.03 6.66
CA GLU A 246 5.95 -12.34 6.04
C GLU A 246 5.34 -11.14 5.31
N ILE A 247 5.57 -9.92 5.81
CA ILE A 247 4.98 -8.68 5.27
C ILE A 247 5.95 -7.96 4.32
N GLY A 248 7.19 -7.77 4.77
CA GLY A 248 8.22 -7.01 4.06
C GLY A 248 9.23 -7.87 3.29
N GLY A 249 9.39 -9.13 3.70
CA GLY A 249 10.37 -10.05 3.13
C GLY A 249 11.82 -9.77 3.55
N GLY A 250 12.03 -8.82 4.48
CA GLY A 250 13.35 -8.36 4.90
C GLY A 250 14.04 -7.45 3.88
N ARG A 251 15.20 -6.91 4.27
CA ARG A 251 15.92 -5.93 3.44
C ARG A 251 16.53 -6.53 2.17
N VAL A 252 16.81 -7.82 2.15
CA VAL A 252 17.38 -8.46 0.95
C VAL A 252 16.35 -8.38 -0.19
N LEU A 253 15.13 -8.85 0.03
CA LEU A 253 14.06 -8.75 -0.97
C LEU A 253 13.57 -7.31 -1.16
N GLY A 254 13.41 -6.57 -0.07
CA GLY A 254 12.86 -5.21 -0.12
C GLY A 254 13.81 -4.15 -0.69
N GLU A 255 15.13 -4.31 -0.57
CA GLU A 255 16.11 -3.29 -0.98
C GLU A 255 17.20 -3.81 -1.90
N VAL A 256 17.84 -4.95 -1.58
CA VAL A 256 18.99 -5.45 -2.35
C VAL A 256 18.59 -5.82 -3.78
N CYS A 257 17.37 -6.24 -4.00
CA CYS A 257 16.83 -6.48 -5.34
C CYS A 257 17.01 -5.29 -6.30
N HIS A 258 16.91 -4.04 -5.79
CA HIS A 258 17.18 -2.84 -6.59
C HIS A 258 18.62 -2.76 -7.10
N PHE A 259 19.58 -3.20 -6.28
CA PHE A 259 21.00 -3.09 -6.61
C PHE A 259 21.41 -4.19 -7.57
N ILE A 260 20.86 -5.39 -7.39
CA ILE A 260 21.05 -6.52 -8.32
C ILE A 260 20.47 -6.15 -9.69
N ASP A 261 19.25 -5.61 -9.71
CA ASP A 261 18.63 -5.14 -10.95
C ASP A 261 19.45 -4.06 -11.65
N TYR A 262 19.96 -3.09 -10.87
CA TYR A 262 20.78 -2.00 -11.38
C TYR A 262 22.08 -2.51 -12.01
N LEU A 263 22.81 -3.40 -11.34
CA LEU A 263 24.04 -3.99 -11.85
C LEU A 263 23.78 -4.85 -13.09
N THR A 264 22.70 -5.62 -13.09
CA THR A 264 22.25 -6.41 -14.26
C THR A 264 21.97 -5.48 -15.46
N TYR A 265 21.30 -4.36 -15.22
CA TYR A 265 21.02 -3.36 -16.26
C TYR A 265 22.30 -2.71 -16.80
N ILE A 266 23.23 -2.30 -15.92
CA ILE A 266 24.50 -1.69 -16.33
C ILE A 266 25.36 -2.69 -17.11
N ASN A 267 25.48 -3.93 -16.62
CA ASN A 267 26.23 -4.98 -17.32
C ASN A 267 25.61 -5.35 -18.67
N GLY A 268 24.27 -5.44 -18.72
CA GLY A 268 23.54 -5.79 -19.96
C GLY A 268 23.44 -7.30 -20.22
N SER A 269 23.85 -8.16 -19.26
CA SER A 269 23.68 -9.61 -19.34
C SER A 269 23.16 -10.22 -18.04
N ASN A 270 22.68 -11.45 -18.10
CA ASN A 270 22.10 -12.10 -16.94
C ASN A 270 23.16 -12.63 -15.98
N PRO A 271 22.89 -12.60 -14.66
CA PRO A 271 23.68 -13.33 -13.68
C PRO A 271 23.72 -14.82 -13.97
N VAL A 272 24.89 -15.43 -13.85
CA VAL A 272 25.10 -16.88 -14.07
C VAL A 272 25.63 -17.59 -12.83
N LYS A 273 26.29 -16.86 -11.91
CA LYS A 273 26.78 -17.41 -10.64
C LYS A 273 26.72 -16.38 -9.55
N LEU A 274 26.43 -16.82 -8.34
CA LEU A 274 26.30 -15.97 -7.17
C LEU A 274 26.95 -16.63 -5.95
N SER A 275 27.65 -15.82 -5.14
CA SER A 275 28.08 -16.18 -3.79
C SER A 275 27.74 -15.03 -2.85
N ALA A 276 27.23 -15.34 -1.66
CA ALA A 276 26.86 -14.31 -0.69
C ALA A 276 27.33 -14.71 0.72
N PHE A 277 27.75 -13.70 1.48
CA PHE A 277 28.15 -13.82 2.88
C PHE A 277 27.48 -12.71 3.66
N SER A 278 26.89 -13.06 4.79
CA SER A 278 26.22 -12.09 5.68
C SER A 278 26.84 -12.11 7.07
N LEU A 279 26.79 -10.96 7.74
CA LEU A 279 27.01 -10.85 9.17
C LEU A 279 25.66 -10.96 9.86
N THR A 280 25.50 -11.98 10.70
CA THR A 280 24.31 -12.09 11.55
C THR A 280 24.44 -11.09 12.70
N ASN A 281 23.54 -10.13 12.76
CA ASN A 281 23.48 -9.19 13.88
C ASN A 281 22.72 -9.79 15.09
N ALA A 282 22.68 -9.05 16.21
CA ALA A 282 22.01 -9.48 17.45
C ALA A 282 20.51 -9.79 17.25
N ASN A 283 19.88 -9.20 16.26
CA ASN A 283 18.46 -9.43 15.91
C ASN A 283 18.27 -10.54 14.86
N LYS A 284 19.35 -11.28 14.52
CA LYS A 284 19.36 -12.33 13.47
C LYS A 284 18.92 -11.83 12.08
N LEU A 285 19.04 -10.54 11.83
CA LEU A 285 18.76 -9.93 10.53
C LEU A 285 20.03 -10.04 9.68
N ASN A 286 19.92 -10.68 8.52
CA ASN A 286 21.02 -10.84 7.56
C ASN A 286 21.06 -9.66 6.58
N ASP A 287 21.09 -8.42 7.10
CA ASP A 287 21.01 -7.19 6.31
C ASP A 287 22.37 -6.49 6.06
N THR A 288 23.44 -7.05 6.62
CA THR A 288 24.83 -6.66 6.32
C THR A 288 25.50 -7.78 5.55
N LEU A 289 25.67 -7.60 4.24
CA LEU A 289 26.10 -8.68 3.37
C LEU A 289 27.03 -8.22 2.25
N ASN A 290 27.85 -9.15 1.77
CA ASN A 290 28.60 -9.04 0.53
C ASN A 290 28.04 -10.04 -0.47
N ILE A 291 27.82 -9.61 -1.71
CA ILE A 291 27.34 -10.44 -2.79
C ILE A 291 28.32 -10.35 -3.95
N LEU A 292 28.83 -11.48 -4.39
CA LEU A 292 29.64 -11.61 -5.60
C LEU A 292 28.76 -12.20 -6.70
N ILE A 293 28.64 -11.49 -7.81
CA ILE A 293 27.82 -11.89 -8.94
C ILE A 293 28.72 -12.00 -10.18
N GLN A 294 28.66 -13.15 -10.84
CA GLN A 294 29.27 -13.34 -12.15
C GLN A 294 28.16 -13.23 -13.19
N PHE A 295 28.38 -12.39 -14.19
CA PHE A 295 27.50 -12.21 -15.34
C PHE A 295 27.98 -13.06 -16.52
N LYS A 296 27.12 -13.24 -17.52
CA LYS A 296 27.39 -14.11 -18.65
C LYS A 296 28.51 -13.59 -19.58
N ASN A 297 28.67 -12.27 -19.67
CA ASN A 297 29.67 -11.56 -20.48
C ASN A 297 30.80 -10.98 -19.65
#